data_86eaa440654aa3ab44251157e7ad7cd1
#
_entry.id   86eaa440654aa3ab44251157e7ad7cd1
#
_cell.length_a   1.000
_cell.length_b   1.000
_cell.length_c   1.000
_cell.angle_alpha   90.00
_cell.angle_beta   90.00
_cell.angle_gamma   90.00
#
_symmetry.space_group_name_H-M   'P 1'
#
loop_
_entity.id
_entity.type
_entity.pdbx_description
1 polymer ?
#
loop_
_entity_poly.entity_id
_entity_poly.type
_entity_poly.pdbx_seq_one_letter_code
_entity_poly.pdbx_strand_id
1 'polypeptide(L)'
;MEEKRYRIIGTAGHIDHGKTWLVKALTGTDTDRLAEEKRRGITIENGFAFLKFPDGREAGIIDVPGHEKFIKNMLAGAGGIDIAMVVIAADEGVMPQTREHLAILSLLGIQQGVIVLTKGDLEWKKGLDQEIREFAEGTFLENADVVVTSAVDGRGIEELRRVLWKLCTAGKTTGNQKPSQKEGDSCTGRMGTKASAFRLPIDRVFSLKGFGTVVTGTLLDGSLGLNYDAMLYPRAERVKIRGIQVHGQEVSEAVPGQRVAVNLPGIGKEQISRGEILAAAGSMEGTMIAGVRLQLLKSGQRSLKSGTRVHLYHGAAELVCKIILFDREVLKPGEEA
;
A
#
# COMPACT_ATOMS: atom_id res chain seq x y z
N MET A 1 -0.54 21.96 -7.74
CA MET A 1 -0.41 20.65 -7.05
C MET A 1 1.01 20.19 -7.30
N GLU A 2 1.83 20.12 -6.27
CA GLU A 2 3.19 19.59 -6.41
C GLU A 2 3.10 18.16 -6.91
N GLU A 3 3.86 17.87 -7.95
CA GLU A 3 3.97 16.55 -8.54
C GLU A 3 4.59 15.61 -7.51
N LYS A 4 3.89 14.52 -7.16
CA LYS A 4 4.37 13.55 -6.15
C LYS A 4 5.74 13.03 -6.59
N ARG A 5 6.78 13.46 -5.88
CA ARG A 5 8.18 13.24 -6.22
C ARG A 5 8.62 11.78 -6.12
N TYR A 6 7.92 11.01 -5.29
CA TYR A 6 8.18 9.59 -5.01
C TYR A 6 6.96 8.75 -5.33
N ARG A 7 7.17 7.60 -5.95
CA ARG A 7 6.14 6.61 -6.25
C ARG A 7 6.36 5.37 -5.41
N ILE A 8 5.27 4.67 -5.09
CA ILE A 8 5.30 3.42 -4.35
C ILE A 8 4.80 2.31 -5.26
N ILE A 9 5.63 1.30 -5.44
CA ILE A 9 5.33 0.09 -6.21
C ILE A 9 4.95 -1.00 -5.20
N GLY A 10 3.80 -1.63 -5.35
CA GLY A 10 3.38 -2.77 -4.53
C GLY A 10 3.46 -4.07 -5.32
N THR A 11 4.08 -5.12 -4.75
CA THR A 11 3.96 -6.45 -5.32
C THR A 11 2.56 -7.01 -5.07
N ALA A 12 2.09 -7.91 -5.92
CA ALA A 12 0.85 -8.67 -5.73
C ALA A 12 1.01 -10.03 -6.41
N GLY A 13 0.30 -11.04 -5.98
CA GLY A 13 0.38 -12.37 -6.57
C GLY A 13 0.42 -13.49 -5.54
N HIS A 14 0.34 -14.72 -6.04
CA HIS A 14 0.25 -15.92 -5.22
C HIS A 14 1.50 -16.16 -4.36
N ILE A 15 1.37 -16.98 -3.32
CA ILE A 15 2.51 -17.52 -2.58
C ILE A 15 3.42 -18.28 -3.56
N ASP A 16 4.71 -18.31 -3.32
CA ASP A 16 5.75 -19.01 -4.11
C ASP A 16 5.89 -18.57 -5.59
N HIS A 17 5.17 -17.51 -6.01
CA HIS A 17 5.36 -16.88 -7.31
C HIS A 17 6.62 -16.00 -7.41
N GLY A 18 7.47 -15.99 -6.38
CA GLY A 18 8.78 -15.36 -6.42
C GLY A 18 8.78 -13.83 -6.22
N LYS A 19 7.75 -13.23 -5.59
CA LYS A 19 7.68 -11.79 -5.30
C LYS A 19 8.94 -11.26 -4.61
N THR A 20 9.29 -11.85 -3.48
CA THR A 20 10.46 -11.47 -2.66
C THR A 20 11.77 -11.63 -3.43
N TRP A 21 11.91 -12.72 -4.19
CA TRP A 21 13.09 -12.95 -5.05
C TRP A 21 13.19 -11.91 -6.16
N LEU A 22 12.05 -11.52 -6.76
CA LEU A 22 11.99 -10.47 -7.77
C LEU A 22 12.40 -9.12 -7.19
N VAL A 23 11.88 -8.76 -6.02
CA VAL A 23 12.27 -7.52 -5.31
C VAL A 23 13.75 -7.52 -4.99
N LYS A 24 14.30 -8.65 -4.53
CA LYS A 24 15.74 -8.80 -4.26
C LYS A 24 16.56 -8.64 -5.54
N ALA A 25 16.14 -9.23 -6.65
CA ALA A 25 16.82 -9.08 -7.94
C ALA A 25 16.82 -7.64 -8.46
N LEU A 26 15.71 -6.91 -8.25
CA LEU A 26 15.59 -5.51 -8.65
C LEU A 26 16.40 -4.54 -7.79
N THR A 27 16.47 -4.79 -6.48
CA THR A 27 16.96 -3.80 -5.51
C THR A 27 18.21 -4.19 -4.75
N GLY A 28 18.59 -5.48 -4.80
CA GLY A 28 19.65 -6.07 -3.95
C GLY A 28 19.23 -6.28 -2.49
N THR A 29 18.00 -5.90 -2.10
CA THR A 29 17.51 -5.95 -0.71
C THR A 29 16.67 -7.20 -0.49
N ASP A 30 17.01 -7.99 0.52
CA ASP A 30 16.18 -9.09 1.00
C ASP A 30 15.10 -8.52 1.92
N THR A 31 13.84 -8.64 1.52
CA THR A 31 12.68 -8.06 2.24
C THR A 31 12.18 -8.96 3.37
N ASP A 32 12.51 -10.26 3.37
CA ASP A 32 12.20 -11.18 4.45
C ASP A 32 13.15 -10.97 5.64
N ARG A 33 12.62 -10.42 6.73
CA ARG A 33 13.39 -10.03 7.91
C ARG A 33 13.19 -10.95 9.10
N LEU A 34 11.98 -11.54 9.21
CA LEU A 34 11.65 -12.42 10.31
C LEU A 34 12.38 -13.78 10.15
N ALA A 35 12.89 -14.31 11.27
CA ALA A 35 13.48 -15.64 11.26
C ALA A 35 12.48 -16.72 10.80
N GLU A 36 11.19 -16.48 11.06
CA GLU A 36 10.10 -17.37 10.64
C GLU A 36 9.86 -17.32 9.14
N GLU A 37 9.92 -16.14 8.51
CA GLU A 37 9.85 -15.97 7.06
C GLU A 37 10.95 -16.76 6.36
N LYS A 38 12.19 -16.59 6.82
CA LYS A 38 13.36 -17.30 6.28
C LYS A 38 13.28 -18.81 6.47
N ARG A 39 12.75 -19.25 7.60
CA ARG A 39 12.59 -20.68 7.89
C ARG A 39 11.49 -21.33 7.05
N ARG A 40 10.39 -20.61 6.82
CA ARG A 40 9.22 -21.11 6.07
C ARG A 40 9.32 -20.83 4.58
N GLY A 41 10.16 -19.90 4.15
CA GLY A 41 10.26 -19.43 2.76
C GLY A 41 9.05 -18.60 2.32
N ILE A 42 8.27 -18.03 3.27
CA ILE A 42 7.07 -17.25 2.99
C ILE A 42 7.12 -15.89 3.68
N THR A 43 6.73 -14.85 2.98
CA THR A 43 6.59 -13.51 3.53
C THR A 43 5.35 -13.44 4.43
N ILE A 44 5.50 -12.97 5.66
CA ILE A 44 4.43 -12.82 6.66
C ILE A 44 4.04 -11.36 6.83
N GLU A 45 5.03 -10.47 6.96
CA GLU A 45 4.85 -9.03 7.05
C GLU A 45 5.23 -8.34 5.74
N ASN A 46 4.70 -7.13 5.51
CA ASN A 46 5.12 -6.33 4.36
C ASN A 46 6.61 -6.06 4.41
N GLY A 47 7.33 -6.45 3.38
CA GLY A 47 8.72 -6.11 3.16
C GLY A 47 8.84 -4.72 2.51
N PHE A 48 10.00 -4.08 2.66
CA PHE A 48 10.22 -2.75 2.09
C PHE A 48 11.62 -2.67 1.50
N ALA A 49 11.67 -2.17 0.27
CA ALA A 49 12.90 -1.95 -0.48
C ALA A 49 12.81 -0.62 -1.26
N PHE A 50 13.91 -0.21 -1.86
CA PHE A 50 14.00 1.01 -2.67
C PHE A 50 14.62 0.68 -4.01
N LEU A 51 13.97 1.14 -5.07
CA LEU A 51 14.46 1.02 -6.44
C LEU A 51 15.04 2.35 -6.88
N LYS A 52 16.32 2.37 -7.20
CA LYS A 52 17.01 3.53 -7.77
C LYS A 52 16.98 3.46 -9.28
N PHE A 53 16.61 4.55 -9.92
CA PHE A 53 16.61 4.69 -11.37
C PHE A 53 17.87 5.43 -11.86
N PRO A 54 18.24 5.23 -13.14
CA PRO A 54 19.45 5.86 -13.70
C PRO A 54 19.47 7.39 -13.66
N ASP A 55 18.30 8.03 -13.63
CA ASP A 55 18.14 9.49 -13.55
C ASP A 55 18.21 10.04 -12.11
N GLY A 56 18.54 9.19 -11.14
CA GLY A 56 18.64 9.55 -9.72
C GLY A 56 17.31 9.58 -8.96
N ARG A 57 16.18 9.32 -9.61
CA ARG A 57 14.89 9.14 -8.93
C ARG A 57 14.88 7.83 -8.18
N GLU A 58 14.02 7.77 -7.17
CA GLU A 58 13.81 6.58 -6.35
C GLU A 58 12.32 6.26 -6.26
N ALA A 59 12.00 4.96 -6.20
CA ALA A 59 10.66 4.47 -5.89
C ALA A 59 10.73 3.55 -4.67
N GLY A 60 9.74 3.65 -3.79
CA GLY A 60 9.55 2.68 -2.73
C GLY A 60 8.97 1.39 -3.29
N ILE A 61 9.42 0.24 -2.80
CA ILE A 61 8.79 -1.05 -3.09
C ILE A 61 8.21 -1.61 -1.80
N ILE A 62 6.95 -2.01 -1.86
CA ILE A 62 6.27 -2.77 -0.80
C ILE A 62 6.11 -4.20 -1.30
N ASP A 63 6.81 -5.12 -0.66
CA ASP A 63 6.69 -6.54 -0.91
C ASP A 63 5.62 -7.13 0.01
N VAL A 64 4.49 -7.51 -0.58
CA VAL A 64 3.34 -7.99 0.19
C VAL A 64 3.31 -9.50 0.32
N PRO A 65 2.82 -10.03 1.46
CA PRO A 65 2.61 -11.48 1.61
C PRO A 65 1.65 -12.01 0.55
N GLY A 66 1.94 -13.23 0.05
CA GLY A 66 1.09 -13.90 -0.95
C GLY A 66 -0.02 -14.74 -0.36
N HIS A 67 0.08 -15.16 0.90
CA HIS A 67 -0.83 -16.11 1.52
C HIS A 67 -2.10 -15.44 2.06
N GLU A 68 -3.28 -16.04 1.82
CA GLU A 68 -4.59 -15.53 2.27
C GLU A 68 -4.68 -15.17 3.77
N LYS A 69 -4.00 -15.94 4.63
CA LYS A 69 -3.93 -15.65 6.08
C LYS A 69 -3.30 -14.30 6.41
N PHE A 70 -2.54 -13.73 5.50
CA PHE A 70 -1.81 -12.47 5.68
C PHE A 70 -2.38 -11.30 4.87
N ILE A 71 -3.59 -11.45 4.28
CA ILE A 71 -4.28 -10.38 3.55
C ILE A 71 -4.36 -9.08 4.38
N LYS A 72 -4.57 -9.18 5.70
CA LYS A 72 -4.56 -8.02 6.59
C LYS A 72 -3.21 -7.29 6.63
N ASN A 73 -2.11 -8.02 6.51
CA ASN A 73 -0.78 -7.40 6.44
C ASN A 73 -0.56 -6.74 5.08
N MET A 74 -1.02 -7.37 3.99
CA MET A 74 -1.06 -6.77 2.67
C MET A 74 -1.84 -5.46 2.67
N LEU A 75 -3.08 -5.46 3.17
CA LEU A 75 -3.96 -4.29 3.22
C LEU A 75 -3.33 -3.13 3.99
N ALA A 76 -2.62 -3.42 5.08
CA ALA A 76 -1.91 -2.41 5.87
C ALA A 76 -0.81 -1.66 5.09
N GLY A 77 -0.23 -2.27 4.07
CA GLY A 77 0.74 -1.62 3.18
C GLY A 77 0.12 -1.04 1.90
N ALA A 78 -0.99 -1.61 1.47
CA ALA A 78 -1.56 -1.33 0.14
C ALA A 78 -2.12 0.09 -0.02
N GLY A 79 -2.52 0.76 1.06
CA GLY A 79 -3.08 2.11 1.00
C GLY A 79 -2.16 3.21 0.48
N GLY A 80 -0.86 2.92 0.36
CA GLY A 80 0.13 3.85 -0.21
C GLY A 80 0.62 3.49 -1.61
N ILE A 81 0.17 2.38 -2.18
CA ILE A 81 0.63 1.90 -3.49
C ILE A 81 0.10 2.79 -4.62
N ASP A 82 0.99 3.22 -5.50
CA ASP A 82 0.66 3.97 -6.72
C ASP A 82 0.64 3.06 -7.96
N ILE A 83 1.52 2.06 -7.99
CA ILE A 83 1.75 1.16 -9.14
C ILE A 83 1.73 -0.29 -8.65
N ALA A 84 0.95 -1.13 -9.28
CA ALA A 84 0.90 -2.56 -8.99
C ALA A 84 1.91 -3.33 -9.83
N MET A 85 2.72 -4.17 -9.19
CA MET A 85 3.56 -5.16 -9.83
C MET A 85 2.96 -6.54 -9.56
N VAL A 86 2.15 -7.03 -10.50
CA VAL A 86 1.43 -8.31 -10.37
C VAL A 86 2.30 -9.44 -10.86
N VAL A 87 2.68 -10.31 -9.94
CA VAL A 87 3.67 -11.38 -10.15
C VAL A 87 2.96 -12.71 -10.34
N ILE A 88 3.24 -13.36 -11.46
CA ILE A 88 2.68 -14.65 -11.85
C ILE A 88 3.86 -15.57 -12.22
N ALA A 89 3.89 -16.77 -11.66
CA ALA A 89 4.90 -17.76 -12.04
C ALA A 89 4.51 -18.39 -13.40
N ALA A 90 5.44 -18.42 -14.35
CA ALA A 90 5.17 -18.87 -15.72
C ALA A 90 4.82 -20.37 -15.81
N ASP A 91 5.29 -21.17 -14.86
CA ASP A 91 5.01 -22.60 -14.75
C ASP A 91 3.63 -22.91 -14.17
N GLU A 92 3.06 -22.00 -13.33
CA GLU A 92 1.81 -22.21 -12.61
C GLU A 92 0.63 -21.41 -13.18
N GLY A 93 0.88 -20.19 -13.68
CA GLY A 93 -0.15 -19.30 -14.23
C GLY A 93 -0.91 -18.50 -13.16
N VAL A 94 -2.12 -18.07 -13.49
CA VAL A 94 -2.94 -17.21 -12.64
C VAL A 94 -3.62 -18.01 -11.54
N MET A 95 -3.18 -17.83 -10.30
CA MET A 95 -3.66 -18.55 -9.13
C MET A 95 -4.76 -17.75 -8.38
N PRO A 96 -5.57 -18.39 -7.52
CA PRO A 96 -6.70 -17.72 -6.84
C PRO A 96 -6.29 -16.46 -6.07
N GLN A 97 -5.19 -16.50 -5.32
CA GLN A 97 -4.71 -15.34 -4.55
C GLN A 97 -4.26 -14.19 -5.46
N THR A 98 -3.78 -14.45 -6.68
CA THR A 98 -3.47 -13.42 -7.67
C THR A 98 -4.74 -12.65 -8.06
N ARG A 99 -5.86 -13.35 -8.24
CA ARG A 99 -7.18 -12.75 -8.53
C ARG A 99 -7.71 -11.94 -7.36
N GLU A 100 -7.57 -12.44 -6.12
CA GLU A 100 -7.93 -11.69 -4.91
C GLU A 100 -7.12 -10.41 -4.76
N HIS A 101 -5.81 -10.48 -4.95
CA HIS A 101 -4.93 -9.32 -4.87
C HIS A 101 -5.29 -8.27 -5.93
N LEU A 102 -5.58 -8.68 -7.16
CA LEU A 102 -6.02 -7.76 -8.20
C LEU A 102 -7.34 -7.06 -7.85
N ALA A 103 -8.31 -7.82 -7.30
CA ALA A 103 -9.57 -7.25 -6.84
C ALA A 103 -9.37 -6.22 -5.73
N ILE A 104 -8.51 -6.52 -4.74
CA ILE A 104 -8.16 -5.59 -3.66
C ILE A 104 -7.49 -4.32 -4.23
N LEU A 105 -6.51 -4.44 -5.11
CA LEU A 105 -5.83 -3.30 -5.72
C LEU A 105 -6.79 -2.44 -6.55
N SER A 106 -7.73 -3.05 -7.26
CA SER A 106 -8.78 -2.34 -8.01
C SER A 106 -9.71 -1.55 -7.08
N LEU A 107 -10.13 -2.15 -5.95
CA LEU A 107 -10.93 -1.47 -4.93
C LEU A 107 -10.19 -0.32 -4.26
N LEU A 108 -8.88 -0.44 -4.09
CA LEU A 108 -8.02 0.64 -3.57
C LEU A 108 -7.79 1.75 -4.60
N GLY A 109 -8.33 1.61 -5.81
CA GLY A 109 -8.27 2.63 -6.85
C GLY A 109 -6.92 2.70 -7.57
N ILE A 110 -6.12 1.64 -7.56
CA ILE A 110 -4.89 1.54 -8.33
C ILE A 110 -5.26 1.52 -9.82
N GLN A 111 -4.59 2.38 -10.61
CA GLN A 111 -4.89 2.59 -12.03
C GLN A 111 -3.71 2.20 -12.94
N GLN A 112 -2.56 1.90 -12.38
CA GLN A 112 -1.35 1.59 -13.14
C GLN A 112 -0.69 0.33 -12.61
N GLY A 113 -0.17 -0.49 -13.50
CA GLY A 113 0.55 -1.69 -13.11
C GLY A 113 1.32 -2.33 -14.25
N VAL A 114 2.05 -3.37 -13.91
CA VAL A 114 2.78 -4.25 -14.82
C VAL A 114 2.52 -5.70 -14.40
N ILE A 115 2.39 -6.58 -15.36
CA ILE A 115 2.34 -8.03 -15.13
C ILE A 115 3.75 -8.57 -15.29
N VAL A 116 4.25 -9.27 -14.28
CA VAL A 116 5.59 -9.87 -14.29
C VAL A 116 5.48 -11.38 -14.26
N LEU A 117 5.94 -12.02 -15.31
CA LEU A 117 6.05 -13.47 -15.37
C LEU A 117 7.40 -13.88 -14.82
N THR A 118 7.40 -14.46 -13.62
CA THR A 118 8.61 -15.02 -12.98
C THR A 118 8.84 -16.45 -13.40
N LYS A 119 9.99 -17.00 -13.00
CA LYS A 119 10.43 -18.35 -13.35
C LYS A 119 10.46 -18.56 -14.88
N GLY A 120 10.83 -17.51 -15.65
CA GLY A 120 10.90 -17.55 -17.10
C GLY A 120 11.97 -18.50 -17.66
N ASP A 121 12.81 -19.05 -16.80
CA ASP A 121 13.78 -20.10 -17.07
C ASP A 121 13.19 -21.52 -17.06
N LEU A 122 11.98 -21.70 -16.52
CA LEU A 122 11.27 -22.98 -16.48
C LEU A 122 10.37 -23.19 -17.70
N GLU A 123 9.81 -24.39 -17.82
CA GLU A 123 8.79 -24.70 -18.85
C GLU A 123 7.47 -23.98 -18.49
N TRP A 124 6.94 -23.24 -19.46
CA TRP A 124 5.74 -22.43 -19.25
C TRP A 124 4.47 -23.28 -19.30
N LYS A 125 3.50 -22.89 -18.46
CA LYS A 125 2.15 -23.45 -18.51
C LYS A 125 1.54 -23.27 -19.92
N LYS A 126 0.97 -24.33 -20.47
CA LYS A 126 0.25 -24.26 -21.75
C LYS A 126 -0.96 -23.34 -21.67
N GLY A 127 -1.12 -22.42 -22.63
CA GLY A 127 -2.22 -21.48 -22.68
C GLY A 127 -2.09 -20.28 -21.72
N LEU A 128 -0.90 -20.06 -21.14
CA LEU A 128 -0.64 -18.96 -20.22
C LEU A 128 -0.98 -17.59 -20.80
N ASP A 129 -0.67 -17.35 -22.06
CA ASP A 129 -0.97 -16.07 -22.73
C ASP A 129 -2.47 -15.76 -22.76
N GLN A 130 -3.30 -16.75 -23.02
CA GLN A 130 -4.74 -16.59 -23.00
C GLN A 130 -5.26 -16.37 -21.56
N GLU A 131 -4.76 -17.13 -20.61
CA GLU A 131 -5.12 -16.99 -19.19
C GLU A 131 -4.78 -15.59 -18.65
N ILE A 132 -3.64 -15.01 -19.05
CA ILE A 132 -3.24 -13.64 -18.65
C ILE A 132 -4.16 -12.61 -19.28
N ARG A 133 -4.53 -12.74 -20.56
CA ARG A 133 -5.47 -11.83 -21.22
C ARG A 133 -6.83 -11.82 -20.51
N GLU A 134 -7.40 -13.00 -20.26
CA GLU A 134 -8.66 -13.14 -19.55
C GLU A 134 -8.60 -12.60 -18.12
N PHE A 135 -7.45 -12.75 -17.45
CA PHE A 135 -7.21 -12.21 -16.13
C PHE A 135 -7.16 -10.68 -16.11
N ALA A 136 -6.55 -10.07 -17.12
CA ALA A 136 -6.36 -8.61 -17.22
C ALA A 136 -7.61 -7.88 -17.76
N GLU A 137 -8.46 -8.57 -18.53
CA GLU A 137 -9.63 -8.01 -19.20
C GLU A 137 -10.56 -7.27 -18.22
N GLY A 138 -10.97 -6.05 -18.58
CA GLY A 138 -11.83 -5.20 -17.76
C GLY A 138 -11.19 -4.68 -16.47
N THR A 139 -9.89 -4.85 -16.29
CA THR A 139 -9.14 -4.33 -15.14
C THR A 139 -8.17 -3.23 -15.55
N PHE A 140 -7.52 -2.59 -14.57
CA PHE A 140 -6.46 -1.60 -14.87
C PHE A 140 -5.20 -2.21 -15.51
N LEU A 141 -5.12 -3.55 -15.61
CA LEU A 141 -4.03 -4.29 -16.25
C LEU A 141 -4.32 -4.68 -17.71
N GLU A 142 -5.49 -4.36 -18.26
CA GLU A 142 -5.89 -4.78 -19.61
C GLU A 142 -4.87 -4.41 -20.70
N ASN A 143 -4.27 -3.23 -20.57
CA ASN A 143 -3.23 -2.73 -21.48
C ASN A 143 -1.86 -2.60 -20.80
N ALA A 144 -1.63 -3.34 -19.72
CA ALA A 144 -0.37 -3.29 -18.99
C ALA A 144 0.74 -4.05 -19.77
N ASP A 145 1.96 -3.55 -19.64
CA ASP A 145 3.14 -4.27 -20.11
C ASP A 145 3.25 -5.64 -19.40
N VAL A 146 3.61 -6.68 -20.13
CA VAL A 146 3.91 -8.02 -19.62
C VAL A 146 5.41 -8.25 -19.75
N VAL A 147 6.12 -8.45 -18.64
CA VAL A 147 7.57 -8.64 -18.63
C VAL A 147 7.92 -10.01 -18.10
N VAL A 148 8.68 -10.78 -18.87
CA VAL A 148 9.18 -12.10 -18.47
C VAL A 148 10.50 -11.94 -17.72
N THR A 149 10.60 -12.53 -16.53
CA THR A 149 11.78 -12.42 -15.67
C THR A 149 12.21 -13.79 -15.12
N SER A 150 13.51 -13.90 -14.83
CA SER A 150 14.05 -14.95 -13.98
C SER A 150 15.01 -14.30 -12.97
N ALA A 151 14.76 -14.52 -11.69
CA ALA A 151 15.65 -14.07 -10.62
C ALA A 151 16.93 -14.93 -10.51
N VAL A 152 16.95 -16.09 -11.17
CA VAL A 152 18.08 -17.03 -11.14
C VAL A 152 19.18 -16.60 -12.11
N ASP A 153 18.81 -16.26 -13.34
CA ASP A 153 19.75 -15.88 -14.43
C ASP A 153 19.75 -14.37 -14.72
N GLY A 154 18.89 -13.58 -14.06
CA GLY A 154 18.80 -12.13 -14.23
C GLY A 154 18.04 -11.69 -15.48
N ARG A 155 17.46 -12.61 -16.24
CA ARG A 155 16.69 -12.30 -17.44
C ARG A 155 15.53 -11.37 -17.13
N GLY A 156 15.30 -10.36 -17.99
CA GLY A 156 14.17 -9.44 -17.92
C GLY A 156 14.21 -8.40 -16.78
N ILE A 157 15.18 -8.48 -15.86
CA ILE A 157 15.24 -7.56 -14.71
C ILE A 157 15.47 -6.11 -15.16
N GLU A 158 16.36 -5.87 -16.12
CA GLU A 158 16.62 -4.53 -16.65
C GLU A 158 15.46 -4.02 -17.52
N GLU A 159 14.75 -4.91 -18.20
CA GLU A 159 13.52 -4.56 -18.92
C GLU A 159 12.43 -4.13 -17.94
N LEU A 160 12.22 -4.92 -16.88
CA LEU A 160 11.27 -4.58 -15.82
C LEU A 160 11.62 -3.23 -15.17
N ARG A 161 12.90 -2.96 -14.92
CA ARG A 161 13.37 -1.67 -14.39
C ARG A 161 12.97 -0.51 -15.30
N ARG A 162 13.12 -0.67 -16.63
CA ARG A 162 12.71 0.34 -17.63
C ARG A 162 11.20 0.56 -17.65
N VAL A 163 10.40 -0.50 -17.57
CA VAL A 163 8.93 -0.41 -17.51
C VAL A 163 8.50 0.30 -16.23
N LEU A 164 9.05 -0.08 -15.09
CA LEU A 164 8.77 0.58 -13.81
C LEU A 164 9.18 2.06 -13.82
N TRP A 165 10.32 2.39 -14.41
CA TRP A 165 10.75 3.79 -14.59
C TRP A 165 9.73 4.58 -15.44
N LYS A 166 9.28 4.02 -16.56
CA LYS A 166 8.25 4.61 -17.42
C LYS A 166 6.95 4.86 -16.66
N LEU A 167 6.48 3.89 -15.88
CA LEU A 167 5.28 4.03 -15.04
C LEU A 167 5.45 5.09 -13.95
N CYS A 168 6.62 5.16 -13.32
CA CYS A 168 6.92 6.16 -12.29
C CYS A 168 7.02 7.58 -12.86
N THR A 169 7.41 7.73 -14.13
CA THR A 169 7.60 9.03 -14.81
C THR A 169 6.39 9.47 -15.62
N ALA A 170 5.53 8.54 -16.03
CA ALA A 170 4.27 8.89 -16.66
C ALA A 170 3.46 9.76 -15.71
N GLY A 171 3.19 11.00 -16.09
CA GLY A 171 2.27 11.88 -15.37
C GLY A 171 0.94 11.17 -15.16
N LYS A 172 0.20 11.49 -14.10
CA LYS A 172 -1.15 10.93 -13.91
C LYS A 172 -1.94 11.14 -15.19
N THR A 173 -2.24 10.07 -15.90
CA THR A 173 -3.38 10.07 -16.82
C THR A 173 -4.58 10.49 -15.97
N THR A 174 -5.15 11.64 -16.30
CA THR A 174 -6.32 12.25 -15.67
C THR A 174 -7.48 11.25 -15.67
N GLY A 175 -7.55 10.43 -14.65
CA GLY A 175 -8.52 9.35 -14.49
C GLY A 175 -9.00 9.16 -13.05
N ASN A 176 -8.62 10.04 -12.13
CA ASN A 176 -9.28 10.12 -10.83
C ASN A 176 -10.07 11.43 -10.76
N GLN A 177 -11.27 11.40 -11.34
CA GLN A 177 -12.34 12.19 -10.78
C GLN A 177 -12.52 11.69 -9.33
N LYS A 178 -12.00 12.46 -8.36
CA LYS A 178 -12.62 12.47 -7.04
C LYS A 178 -14.12 12.57 -7.31
N PRO A 179 -14.98 11.76 -6.66
CA PRO A 179 -16.40 11.96 -6.78
C PRO A 179 -16.66 13.45 -6.56
N SER A 180 -17.28 14.07 -7.54
CA SER A 180 -17.65 15.48 -7.52
C SER A 180 -18.35 15.75 -6.19
N GLN A 181 -17.69 16.48 -5.30
CA GLN A 181 -18.37 17.15 -4.23
C GLN A 181 -19.38 18.10 -4.91
N LYS A 182 -20.63 17.69 -4.99
CA LYS A 182 -21.71 18.63 -5.16
C LYS A 182 -21.64 19.55 -3.96
N GLU A 183 -21.40 20.82 -4.23
CA GLU A 183 -21.54 21.90 -3.27
C GLU A 183 -22.92 21.81 -2.63
N GLY A 184 -22.94 21.58 -1.35
CA GLY A 184 -24.12 21.56 -0.51
C GLY A 184 -23.69 21.60 0.94
N ASP A 185 -23.82 22.80 1.50
CA ASP A 185 -23.73 23.21 2.88
C ASP A 185 -22.38 23.66 3.45
N SER A 186 -22.40 24.99 3.52
CA SER A 186 -21.44 25.85 4.21
C SER A 186 -21.36 25.55 5.70
N CYS A 187 -20.22 25.04 6.15
CA CYS A 187 -19.71 25.40 7.47
C CYS A 187 -18.51 26.31 7.26
N THR A 188 -18.77 27.60 7.41
CA THR A 188 -17.82 28.69 7.33
C THR A 188 -16.77 28.57 8.42
N GLY A 189 -15.58 28.19 8.04
CA GLY A 189 -14.37 28.35 8.80
C GLY A 189 -13.26 28.74 7.83
N ARG A 190 -13.06 30.05 7.62
CA ARG A 190 -11.89 30.59 6.91
C ARG A 190 -10.63 30.08 7.57
N MET A 191 -9.89 29.23 6.88
CA MET A 191 -8.47 29.04 7.13
C MET A 191 -7.73 29.15 5.82
N GLY A 192 -6.73 30.04 5.82
CA GLY A 192 -5.85 30.31 4.69
C GLY A 192 -5.21 29.03 4.15
N THR A 193 -4.65 29.11 2.95
CA THR A 193 -3.88 28.07 2.26
C THR A 193 -2.77 27.53 3.17
N LYS A 194 -3.15 26.66 4.12
CA LYS A 194 -2.19 25.86 4.88
C LYS A 194 -1.65 24.80 3.94
N ALA A 195 -0.33 24.71 3.83
CA ALA A 195 0.33 23.50 3.37
C ALA A 195 -0.41 22.28 3.96
N SER A 196 -0.75 21.30 3.12
CA SER A 196 -1.56 20.18 3.56
C SER A 196 -0.93 19.53 4.80
N ALA A 197 -1.72 19.32 5.83
CA ALA A 197 -1.23 18.72 7.07
C ALA A 197 -0.65 17.33 6.80
N PHE A 198 0.50 17.02 7.38
CA PHE A 198 1.13 15.73 7.17
C PHE A 198 0.32 14.59 7.81
N ARG A 199 0.35 13.41 7.18
CA ARG A 199 -0.23 12.16 7.69
C ARG A 199 0.70 10.98 7.46
N LEU A 200 1.09 10.30 8.53
CA LEU A 200 1.92 9.12 8.54
C LEU A 200 1.20 7.98 9.28
N PRO A 201 0.47 7.09 8.59
CA PRO A 201 -0.04 5.87 9.20
C PRO A 201 1.10 4.99 9.69
N ILE A 202 1.05 4.56 10.94
CA ILE A 202 2.10 3.78 11.58
C ILE A 202 1.88 2.30 11.26
N ASP A 203 2.82 1.69 10.58
CA ASP A 203 2.80 0.26 10.25
C ASP A 203 3.73 -0.59 11.14
N ARG A 204 4.74 0.02 11.76
CA ARG A 204 5.64 -0.64 12.70
C ARG A 204 6.05 0.29 13.84
N VAL A 205 6.24 -0.31 15.01
CA VAL A 205 6.76 0.35 16.21
C VAL A 205 7.84 -0.53 16.82
N PHE A 206 9.00 0.06 17.07
CA PHE A 206 10.11 -0.65 17.71
C PHE A 206 10.96 0.28 18.55
N SER A 207 11.75 -0.28 19.46
CA SER A 207 12.71 0.48 20.26
C SER A 207 14.13 0.23 19.79
N LEU A 208 14.91 1.30 19.68
CA LEU A 208 16.33 1.23 19.42
C LEU A 208 17.11 1.63 20.66
N LYS A 209 18.10 0.82 21.05
CA LYS A 209 18.96 1.10 22.22
C LYS A 209 19.66 2.47 22.03
N GLY A 210 19.47 3.38 22.97
CA GLY A 210 20.02 4.74 22.93
C GLY A 210 19.16 5.78 22.18
N PHE A 211 18.23 5.37 21.33
CA PHE A 211 17.38 6.27 20.56
C PHE A 211 15.93 6.33 21.07
N GLY A 212 15.47 5.29 21.78
CA GLY A 212 14.09 5.19 22.26
C GLY A 212 13.14 4.59 21.21
N THR A 213 11.89 5.04 21.23
CA THR A 213 10.84 4.52 20.33
C THR A 213 10.93 5.13 18.95
N VAL A 214 10.86 4.26 17.95
CA VAL A 214 10.82 4.61 16.54
C VAL A 214 9.56 4.03 15.92
N VAL A 215 8.84 4.85 15.18
CA VAL A 215 7.69 4.45 14.36
C VAL A 215 8.05 4.53 12.88
N THR A 216 7.50 3.65 12.08
CA THR A 216 7.65 3.72 10.62
C THR A 216 6.32 3.75 9.92
N GLY A 217 6.30 4.35 8.74
CA GLY A 217 5.14 4.43 7.89
C GLY A 217 5.45 5.07 6.54
N THR A 218 4.47 5.13 5.67
CA THR A 218 4.55 5.89 4.42
C THR A 218 3.88 7.24 4.63
N LEU A 219 4.59 8.33 4.36
CA LEU A 219 4.04 9.68 4.42
C LEU A 219 3.05 9.88 3.26
N LEU A 220 1.77 10.03 3.59
CA LEU A 220 0.70 10.11 2.59
C LEU A 220 0.49 11.54 2.07
N ASP A 221 0.50 12.51 2.98
CA ASP A 221 0.22 13.91 2.67
C ASP A 221 1.15 14.84 3.46
N GLY A 222 1.26 16.08 3.00
CA GLY A 222 2.05 17.13 3.62
C GLY A 222 3.53 16.79 3.74
N SER A 223 4.32 17.70 4.29
CA SER A 223 5.71 17.42 4.65
C SER A 223 5.86 17.25 6.16
N LEU A 224 6.83 16.45 6.59
CA LEU A 224 7.10 16.14 7.99
C LEU A 224 8.52 16.62 8.35
N GLY A 225 8.61 17.60 9.23
CA GLY A 225 9.88 18.18 9.70
C GLY A 225 10.12 17.98 11.20
N LEU A 226 11.37 18.17 11.63
CA LEU A 226 11.82 17.95 13.03
C LEU A 226 11.08 18.79 14.07
N ASN A 227 10.65 20.01 13.70
CA ASN A 227 10.05 20.97 14.61
C ASN A 227 8.52 21.08 14.46
N TYR A 228 7.89 20.11 13.80
CA TYR A 228 6.45 20.14 13.57
C TYR A 228 5.72 19.71 14.84
N ASP A 229 4.62 20.42 15.14
CA ASP A 229 3.69 20.03 16.22
C ASP A 229 2.90 18.80 15.76
N ALA A 230 3.20 17.68 16.38
CA ALA A 230 2.71 16.36 16.00
C ALA A 230 1.84 15.72 17.07
N MET A 231 0.86 14.95 16.63
CA MET A 231 -0.02 14.16 17.50
C MET A 231 -0.17 12.74 17.01
N LEU A 232 -0.36 11.82 17.96
CA LEU A 232 -0.77 10.44 17.69
C LEU A 232 -2.30 10.34 17.79
N TYR A 233 -2.91 9.89 16.69
CA TYR A 233 -4.36 9.67 16.61
C TYR A 233 -4.71 8.18 16.60
N PRO A 234 -5.88 7.77 17.19
CA PRO A 234 -7.01 8.62 17.60
C PRO A 234 -6.87 9.24 19.01
N ARG A 235 -5.81 8.93 19.78
CA ARG A 235 -5.68 9.39 21.19
C ARG A 235 -5.51 10.89 21.34
N ALA A 236 -5.18 11.60 20.27
CA ALA A 236 -4.86 13.03 20.26
C ALA A 236 -3.73 13.40 21.26
N GLU A 237 -2.74 12.51 21.39
CA GLU A 237 -1.58 12.70 22.27
C GLU A 237 -0.46 13.44 21.55
N ARG A 238 -0.02 14.58 22.12
CA ARG A 238 1.10 15.35 21.55
C ARG A 238 2.41 14.61 21.73
N VAL A 239 3.19 14.56 20.68
CA VAL A 239 4.51 13.92 20.66
C VAL A 239 5.55 14.84 20.06
N LYS A 240 6.81 14.70 20.51
CA LYS A 240 7.94 15.40 19.93
C LYS A 240 8.63 14.52 18.88
N ILE A 241 9.08 15.13 17.79
CA ILE A 241 9.89 14.48 16.76
C ILE A 241 11.33 14.83 17.02
N ARG A 242 12.16 13.82 17.33
CA ARG A 242 13.59 14.00 17.61
C ARG A 242 14.46 13.77 16.35
N GLY A 243 14.05 12.87 15.50
CA GLY A 243 14.79 12.51 14.30
C GLY A 243 13.88 11.92 13.23
N ILE A 244 14.24 12.14 12.00
CA ILE A 244 13.54 11.62 10.82
C ILE A 244 14.58 10.93 9.95
N GLN A 245 14.28 9.72 9.50
CA GLN A 245 15.12 9.00 8.54
C GLN A 245 14.27 8.56 7.35
N VAL A 246 14.86 8.76 6.18
CA VAL A 246 14.35 8.28 4.89
C VAL A 246 15.46 7.47 4.24
N HIS A 247 15.15 6.24 3.84
CA HIS A 247 16.12 5.31 3.24
C HIS A 247 17.38 5.04 4.12
N GLY A 248 17.20 5.08 5.45
CA GLY A 248 18.31 4.89 6.42
C GLY A 248 19.23 6.10 6.58
N GLN A 249 18.93 7.23 5.94
CA GLN A 249 19.64 8.49 6.07
C GLN A 249 18.85 9.49 6.90
N GLU A 250 19.51 10.22 7.78
CA GLU A 250 18.89 11.31 8.52
C GLU A 250 18.56 12.47 7.59
N VAL A 251 17.33 12.99 7.73
CA VAL A 251 16.84 14.12 6.97
C VAL A 251 16.18 15.14 7.90
N SER A 252 16.20 16.41 7.51
CA SER A 252 15.49 17.47 8.23
C SER A 252 13.98 17.47 7.94
N GLU A 253 13.59 16.99 6.77
CA GLU A 253 12.22 16.98 6.28
C GLU A 253 11.98 15.77 5.37
N ALA A 254 10.83 15.16 5.50
CA ALA A 254 10.31 14.10 4.62
C ALA A 254 9.11 14.62 3.81
N VAL A 255 8.93 14.08 2.59
CA VAL A 255 7.86 14.49 1.66
C VAL A 255 6.93 13.32 1.33
N PRO A 256 5.72 13.58 0.82
CA PRO A 256 4.73 12.54 0.47
C PRO A 256 5.29 11.47 -0.47
N GLY A 257 4.92 10.23 -0.20
CA GLY A 257 5.38 9.06 -0.93
C GLY A 257 6.65 8.43 -0.39
N GLN A 258 7.34 9.08 0.54
CA GLN A 258 8.50 8.50 1.20
C GLN A 258 8.10 7.56 2.33
N ARG A 259 8.88 6.49 2.47
CA ARG A 259 8.86 5.69 3.68
C ARG A 259 9.75 6.33 4.73
N VAL A 260 9.15 6.62 5.88
CA VAL A 260 9.79 7.43 6.93
C VAL A 260 9.89 6.63 8.22
N ALA A 261 11.03 6.75 8.89
CA ALA A 261 11.19 6.35 10.28
C ALA A 261 11.29 7.61 11.15
N VAL A 262 10.46 7.68 12.18
CA VAL A 262 10.37 8.86 13.08
C VAL A 262 10.71 8.44 14.50
N ASN A 263 11.67 9.12 15.09
CA ASN A 263 12.02 8.92 16.49
C ASN A 263 11.14 9.79 17.39
N LEU A 264 10.42 9.15 18.31
CA LEU A 264 9.48 9.76 19.25
C LEU A 264 10.02 9.58 20.69
N PRO A 265 10.73 10.56 21.24
CA PRO A 265 11.24 10.49 22.59
C PRO A 265 10.11 10.61 23.62
N GLY A 266 10.31 9.96 24.78
CA GLY A 266 9.40 10.10 25.94
C GLY A 266 8.14 9.25 25.88
N ILE A 267 7.95 8.46 24.82
CA ILE A 267 6.83 7.52 24.71
C ILE A 267 7.37 6.09 24.55
N GLY A 268 6.82 5.13 25.30
CA GLY A 268 7.19 3.72 25.20
C GLY A 268 6.58 3.05 23.96
N LYS A 269 7.27 2.05 23.40
CA LYS A 269 6.76 1.31 22.22
C LYS A 269 5.43 0.62 22.51
N GLU A 270 5.17 0.24 23.77
CA GLU A 270 3.94 -0.41 24.21
C GLU A 270 2.74 0.55 24.22
N GLN A 271 3.01 1.85 24.20
CA GLN A 271 2.00 2.89 24.20
C GLN A 271 1.56 3.27 22.78
N ILE A 272 2.26 2.82 21.75
CA ILE A 272 1.91 3.10 20.37
C ILE A 272 1.51 1.79 19.69
N SER A 273 0.35 1.80 19.05
CA SER A 273 -0.16 0.63 18.29
C SER A 273 0.02 0.80 16.81
N ARG A 274 0.26 -0.31 16.11
CA ARG A 274 0.15 -0.35 14.65
C ARG A 274 -1.25 0.10 14.25
N GLY A 275 -1.32 0.98 13.23
CA GLY A 275 -2.58 1.54 12.75
C GLY A 275 -2.93 2.91 13.32
N GLU A 276 -2.24 3.36 14.36
CA GLU A 276 -2.30 4.76 14.77
C GLU A 276 -1.70 5.65 13.69
N ILE A 277 -2.06 6.92 13.70
CA ILE A 277 -1.60 7.90 12.72
C ILE A 277 -0.82 8.98 13.42
N LEU A 278 0.42 9.20 13.01
CA LEU A 278 1.17 10.40 13.36
C LEU A 278 0.82 11.51 12.36
N ALA A 279 0.24 12.59 12.85
CA ALA A 279 -0.22 13.69 12.00
C ALA A 279 0.01 15.04 12.66
N ALA A 280 -0.18 16.12 11.88
CA ALA A 280 -0.10 17.47 12.41
C ALA A 280 -1.12 17.68 13.54
N ALA A 281 -0.74 18.41 14.57
CA ALA A 281 -1.61 18.65 15.71
C ALA A 281 -2.91 19.35 15.29
N GLY A 282 -4.04 18.83 15.77
CA GLY A 282 -5.37 19.36 15.46
C GLY A 282 -5.83 19.15 13.99
N SER A 283 -5.15 18.30 13.21
CA SER A 283 -5.50 18.04 11.81
C SER A 283 -6.52 16.92 11.62
N MET A 284 -6.75 16.11 12.64
CA MET A 284 -7.66 14.96 12.62
C MET A 284 -8.51 14.90 13.88
N GLU A 285 -9.65 14.25 13.77
CA GLU A 285 -10.54 13.97 14.88
C GLU A 285 -10.99 12.51 14.82
N GLY A 286 -11.05 11.86 15.99
CA GLY A 286 -11.55 10.50 16.10
C GLY A 286 -13.07 10.47 16.01
N THR A 287 -13.63 9.51 15.27
CA THR A 287 -15.07 9.29 15.20
C THR A 287 -15.43 7.84 15.45
N MET A 288 -16.60 7.62 16.05
CA MET A 288 -17.17 6.27 16.26
C MET A 288 -18.18 5.89 15.20
N ILE A 289 -18.60 6.84 14.37
CA ILE A 289 -19.61 6.66 13.32
C ILE A 289 -19.13 7.41 12.08
N ALA A 290 -19.15 6.75 10.94
CA ALA A 290 -18.81 7.34 9.66
C ALA A 290 -19.84 6.93 8.61
N GLY A 291 -20.31 7.90 7.81
CA GLY A 291 -21.06 7.63 6.59
C GLY A 291 -20.10 7.23 5.49
N VAL A 292 -20.34 6.07 4.88
CA VAL A 292 -19.48 5.51 3.83
C VAL A 292 -20.31 5.03 2.66
N ARG A 293 -19.73 5.03 1.47
CA ARG A 293 -20.27 4.29 0.34
C ARG A 293 -19.71 2.87 0.38
N LEU A 294 -20.60 1.90 0.38
CA LEU A 294 -20.23 0.49 0.43
C LEU A 294 -20.56 -0.19 -0.90
N GLN A 295 -19.57 -0.80 -1.52
CA GLN A 295 -19.73 -1.61 -2.72
C GLN A 295 -19.43 -3.07 -2.39
N LEU A 296 -20.38 -3.96 -2.68
CA LEU A 296 -20.18 -5.39 -2.53
C LEU A 296 -19.69 -5.99 -3.86
N LEU A 297 -18.55 -6.67 -3.84
CA LEU A 297 -17.96 -7.27 -5.06
C LEU A 297 -18.94 -8.25 -5.74
N LYS A 298 -18.98 -8.21 -7.08
CA LYS A 298 -19.78 -9.14 -7.90
C LYS A 298 -19.38 -10.60 -7.67
N SER A 299 -18.11 -10.86 -7.42
CA SER A 299 -17.56 -12.19 -7.10
C SER A 299 -17.93 -12.68 -5.70
N GLY A 300 -18.52 -11.85 -4.85
CA GLY A 300 -18.95 -12.22 -3.51
C GLY A 300 -20.05 -13.28 -3.54
N GLN A 301 -19.90 -14.32 -2.73
CA GLN A 301 -20.89 -15.40 -2.65
C GLN A 301 -22.03 -15.12 -1.67
N ARG A 302 -21.91 -14.08 -0.84
CA ARG A 302 -22.84 -13.80 0.25
C ARG A 302 -23.35 -12.37 0.18
N SER A 303 -24.65 -12.21 0.42
CA SER A 303 -25.26 -10.90 0.65
C SER A 303 -24.90 -10.38 2.04
N LEU A 304 -24.82 -9.07 2.18
CA LEU A 304 -24.53 -8.37 3.43
C LEU A 304 -25.83 -7.85 4.04
N LYS A 305 -26.14 -8.25 5.28
CA LYS A 305 -27.30 -7.76 6.02
C LYS A 305 -26.94 -6.56 6.88
N SER A 306 -27.88 -5.61 7.03
CA SER A 306 -27.75 -4.54 8.02
C SER A 306 -27.53 -5.12 9.42
N GLY A 307 -26.61 -4.54 10.19
CA GLY A 307 -26.22 -5.05 11.49
C GLY A 307 -25.05 -6.05 11.48
N THR A 308 -24.58 -6.47 10.30
CA THR A 308 -23.43 -7.39 10.20
C THR A 308 -22.15 -6.71 10.71
N ARG A 309 -21.36 -7.48 11.48
CA ARG A 309 -20.01 -7.08 11.88
C ARG A 309 -19.01 -7.46 10.81
N VAL A 310 -18.13 -6.53 10.45
CA VAL A 310 -17.09 -6.70 9.46
C VAL A 310 -15.75 -6.17 9.97
N HIS A 311 -14.67 -6.62 9.39
CA HIS A 311 -13.36 -6.01 9.59
C HIS A 311 -13.20 -4.84 8.62
N LEU A 312 -12.93 -3.66 9.16
CA LEU A 312 -12.57 -2.45 8.40
C LEU A 312 -11.07 -2.28 8.47
N TYR A 313 -10.44 -2.16 7.32
CA TYR A 313 -9.02 -1.82 7.21
C TYR A 313 -8.88 -0.37 6.76
N HIS A 314 -8.22 0.44 7.58
CA HIS A 314 -7.92 1.83 7.30
C HIS A 314 -6.44 2.12 7.53
N GLY A 315 -5.68 2.34 6.45
CA GLY A 315 -4.22 2.36 6.55
C GLY A 315 -3.70 1.03 7.10
N ALA A 316 -2.94 1.08 8.19
CA ALA A 316 -2.42 -0.11 8.87
C ALA A 316 -3.32 -0.62 10.02
N ALA A 317 -4.44 0.05 10.29
CA ALA A 317 -5.40 -0.32 11.33
C ALA A 317 -6.37 -1.40 10.86
N GLU A 318 -6.69 -2.34 11.76
CA GLU A 318 -7.77 -3.32 11.62
C GLU A 318 -8.82 -3.04 12.71
N LEU A 319 -10.03 -2.73 12.33
CA LEU A 319 -11.12 -2.36 13.22
C LEU A 319 -12.32 -3.28 13.00
N VAL A 320 -13.04 -3.63 14.05
CA VAL A 320 -14.33 -4.34 13.92
C VAL A 320 -15.45 -3.31 13.90
N CYS A 321 -16.15 -3.23 12.78
CA CYS A 321 -17.25 -2.29 12.58
C CYS A 321 -18.58 -3.03 12.41
N LYS A 322 -19.67 -2.33 12.74
CA LYS A 322 -21.03 -2.77 12.44
C LYS A 322 -21.56 -1.95 11.29
N ILE A 323 -21.98 -2.60 10.20
CA ILE A 323 -22.57 -1.93 9.05
C ILE A 323 -24.06 -1.72 9.31
N ILE A 324 -24.54 -0.50 9.04
CA ILE A 324 -25.95 -0.14 9.07
C ILE A 324 -26.30 0.39 7.68
N LEU A 325 -27.15 -0.32 6.97
CA LEU A 325 -27.68 0.12 5.69
C LEU A 325 -28.88 1.03 5.94
N PHE A 326 -28.93 2.23 5.32
CA PHE A 326 -29.98 3.20 5.57
C PHE A 326 -31.22 3.01 4.68
N ASP A 327 -31.02 2.48 3.46
CA ASP A 327 -32.04 2.39 2.41
C ASP A 327 -32.58 0.98 2.19
N ARG A 328 -31.97 -0.03 2.80
CA ARG A 328 -32.31 -1.43 2.62
C ARG A 328 -31.85 -2.31 3.78
N GLU A 329 -32.38 -3.51 3.91
CA GLU A 329 -31.92 -4.48 4.93
C GLU A 329 -30.80 -5.38 4.44
N VAL A 330 -30.67 -5.59 3.13
CA VAL A 330 -29.72 -6.52 2.52
C VAL A 330 -29.10 -5.89 1.28
N LEU A 331 -27.78 -5.97 1.21
CA LEU A 331 -26.97 -5.59 0.04
C LEU A 331 -26.51 -6.87 -0.66
N LYS A 332 -26.78 -6.98 -1.97
CA LYS A 332 -26.41 -8.16 -2.78
C LYS A 332 -25.05 -7.94 -3.47
N PRO A 333 -24.35 -9.05 -3.87
CA PRO A 333 -23.14 -8.92 -4.68
C PRO A 333 -23.35 -8.08 -5.93
N GLY A 334 -22.45 -7.12 -6.15
CA GLY A 334 -22.49 -6.16 -7.26
C GLY A 334 -23.28 -4.87 -6.99
N GLU A 335 -23.97 -4.76 -5.85
CA GLU A 335 -24.70 -3.57 -5.46
C GLU A 335 -23.85 -2.60 -4.63
N GLU A 336 -24.30 -1.34 -4.59
CA GLU A 336 -23.78 -0.26 -3.74
C GLU A 336 -24.86 0.24 -2.77
N ALA A 337 -24.44 0.74 -1.61
CA ALA A 337 -25.25 1.38 -0.60
C ALA A 337 -24.51 2.55 0.08
#